data_3587d4d8afec05a4d3b10c921dfef7b2
#
_entry.id   3587d4d8afec05a4d3b10c921dfef7b2
#
_cell.length_a   1.000
_cell.length_b   1.000
_cell.length_c   1.000
_cell.angle_alpha   90.00
_cell.angle_beta   90.00
_cell.angle_gamma   90.00
#
_symmetry.space_group_name_H-M   'P 1'
#
loop_
_entity.id
_entity.type
_entity.pdbx_description
1 polymer ?
#
loop_
_entity_poly.entity_id
_entity_poly.type
_entity_poly.pdbx_seq_one_letter_code
_entity_poly.pdbx_strand_id
1 'polypeptide(L)'
;MEDTAILQSSNLVAGYIPEVNILNGCDVVVNAGEFVGIIGPNGAGKSTLLKAVLGQCKVRSGTVTLMGQDITGRKAHELVPMGVGYVPQNRNVFPSLTVKENLEMGCFLKASVFHDRFDYVVSLFPKLGDRASQRAGALSGGERQMVAMGRALMLEPKILLLDEPSAGLSPALQDEVFVQCRTINSTGVAILMVEQNARRCLQVVNRGYVLDQGRSAYTGSGHELLSDPNVIELYLGTLAKSSGG
;
A
#
# COMPACT_ATOMS: atom_id res chain seq x y z
N MET A 1 -20.74 -13.55 -4.68
CA MET A 1 -20.51 -12.63 -3.54
C MET A 1 -20.63 -11.24 -4.13
N GLU A 2 -21.52 -10.39 -3.61
CA GLU A 2 -21.59 -9.00 -4.05
C GLU A 2 -20.23 -8.35 -3.78
N ASP A 3 -19.67 -7.71 -4.80
CA ASP A 3 -18.42 -6.95 -4.73
C ASP A 3 -18.60 -5.74 -3.81
N THR A 4 -18.43 -5.95 -2.51
CA THR A 4 -18.64 -4.88 -1.51
C THR A 4 -17.36 -4.07 -1.41
N ALA A 5 -17.40 -2.83 -1.90
CA ALA A 5 -16.29 -1.89 -1.81
C ALA A 5 -15.88 -1.66 -0.34
N ILE A 6 -14.63 -1.98 0.00
CA ILE A 6 -14.05 -1.67 1.31
C ILE A 6 -13.49 -0.25 1.35
N LEU A 7 -12.89 0.19 0.25
CA LEU A 7 -12.38 1.55 0.07
C LEU A 7 -12.79 2.06 -1.30
N GLN A 8 -13.28 3.30 -1.37
CA GLN A 8 -13.61 3.94 -2.65
C GLN A 8 -13.24 5.41 -2.61
N SER A 9 -12.59 5.89 -3.66
CA SER A 9 -12.49 7.32 -3.99
C SER A 9 -13.38 7.62 -5.19
N SER A 10 -14.09 8.75 -5.13
CA SER A 10 -15.00 9.18 -6.20
C SER A 10 -14.74 10.64 -6.54
N ASN A 11 -14.37 10.89 -7.80
CA ASN A 11 -14.06 12.23 -8.36
C ASN A 11 -13.07 13.02 -7.48
N LEU A 12 -12.07 12.33 -6.93
CA LEU A 12 -11.19 12.90 -5.91
C LEU A 12 -10.23 13.94 -6.48
N VAL A 13 -10.38 15.18 -6.02
CA VAL A 13 -9.48 16.31 -6.34
C VAL A 13 -8.73 16.69 -5.07
N ALA A 14 -7.40 16.60 -5.10
CA ALA A 14 -6.58 16.84 -3.92
C ALA A 14 -5.18 17.37 -4.28
N GLY A 15 -4.53 18.03 -3.32
CA GLY A 15 -3.17 18.54 -3.46
C GLY A 15 -2.64 19.12 -2.16
N TYR A 16 -1.40 19.63 -2.20
CA TYR A 16 -0.69 20.12 -1.01
C TYR A 16 -0.74 21.64 -0.89
N ILE A 17 -0.67 22.34 -2.04
CA ILE A 17 -0.58 23.80 -2.12
C ILE A 17 -1.94 24.33 -2.60
N PRO A 18 -2.44 25.46 -2.06
CA PRO A 18 -3.64 26.10 -2.56
C PRO A 18 -3.60 26.24 -4.09
N GLU A 19 -4.73 25.97 -4.75
CA GLU A 19 -4.92 26.07 -6.20
C GLU A 19 -4.13 25.10 -7.09
N VAL A 20 -3.21 24.28 -6.52
CA VAL A 20 -2.48 23.26 -7.27
C VAL A 20 -3.08 21.87 -6.97
N ASN A 21 -3.73 21.29 -7.97
CA ASN A 21 -4.24 19.92 -7.88
C ASN A 21 -3.19 18.92 -8.36
N ILE A 22 -2.98 17.88 -7.59
CA ILE A 22 -2.21 16.70 -8.00
C ILE A 22 -3.16 15.59 -8.47
N LEU A 23 -4.29 15.43 -7.75
CA LEU A 23 -5.40 14.57 -8.20
C LEU A 23 -6.46 15.45 -8.85
N ASN A 24 -6.99 15.02 -9.99
CA ASN A 24 -7.87 15.77 -10.87
C ASN A 24 -9.16 14.99 -11.22
N GLY A 25 -9.80 14.37 -10.24
CA GLY A 25 -10.95 13.49 -10.41
C GLY A 25 -10.49 12.03 -10.49
N CYS A 26 -9.82 11.56 -9.43
CA CYS A 26 -9.32 10.20 -9.35
C CYS A 26 -10.38 9.27 -8.75
N ASP A 27 -10.70 8.20 -9.47
CA ASP A 27 -11.66 7.17 -9.08
C ASP A 27 -10.93 5.85 -8.86
N VAL A 28 -11.00 5.29 -7.65
CA VAL A 28 -10.44 3.99 -7.31
C VAL A 28 -11.40 3.25 -6.39
N VAL A 29 -11.61 1.98 -6.64
CA VAL A 29 -12.39 1.08 -5.80
C VAL A 29 -11.51 -0.09 -5.39
N VAL A 30 -11.56 -0.47 -4.12
CA VAL A 30 -10.96 -1.71 -3.59
C VAL A 30 -12.08 -2.49 -2.93
N ASN A 31 -12.29 -3.74 -3.35
CA ASN A 31 -13.29 -4.63 -2.76
C ASN A 31 -12.70 -5.39 -1.56
N ALA A 32 -13.56 -5.96 -0.72
CA ALA A 32 -13.11 -6.78 0.40
C ALA A 32 -12.24 -7.96 -0.07
N GLY A 33 -11.07 -8.11 0.53
CA GLY A 33 -10.09 -9.14 0.17
C GLY A 33 -9.41 -8.97 -1.19
N GLU A 34 -9.68 -7.87 -1.92
CA GLU A 34 -9.07 -7.61 -3.22
C GLU A 34 -7.66 -7.02 -3.07
N PHE A 35 -6.76 -7.41 -3.96
CA PHE A 35 -5.44 -6.80 -4.10
C PHE A 35 -5.44 -5.87 -5.32
N VAL A 36 -5.42 -4.56 -5.07
CA VAL A 36 -5.42 -3.52 -6.10
C VAL A 36 -4.06 -2.84 -6.17
N GLY A 37 -3.55 -2.66 -7.38
CA GLY A 37 -2.31 -1.94 -7.68
C GLY A 37 -2.56 -0.62 -8.39
N ILE A 38 -1.90 0.44 -7.94
CA ILE A 38 -1.86 1.74 -8.60
C ILE A 38 -0.48 1.92 -9.23
N ILE A 39 -0.45 2.02 -10.53
CA ILE A 39 0.76 2.25 -11.33
C ILE A 39 0.65 3.57 -12.10
N GLY A 40 1.74 4.02 -12.70
CA GLY A 40 1.79 5.23 -13.51
C GLY A 40 3.15 5.93 -13.41
N PRO A 41 3.40 6.95 -14.22
CA PRO A 41 4.66 7.67 -14.23
C PRO A 41 4.92 8.42 -12.92
N ASN A 42 6.17 8.89 -12.76
CA ASN A 42 6.51 9.76 -11.63
C ASN A 42 5.72 11.07 -11.75
N GLY A 43 5.16 11.53 -10.63
CA GLY A 43 4.29 12.70 -10.61
C GLY A 43 2.83 12.48 -10.99
N ALA A 44 2.43 11.25 -11.38
CA ALA A 44 1.03 10.95 -11.73
C ALA A 44 0.02 11.09 -10.58
N GLY A 45 0.48 11.25 -9.33
CA GLY A 45 -0.39 11.41 -8.17
C GLY A 45 -0.55 10.14 -7.31
N LYS A 46 0.19 9.06 -7.60
CA LYS A 46 0.07 7.76 -6.90
C LYS A 46 0.13 7.88 -5.37
N SER A 47 1.25 8.36 -4.82
CA SER A 47 1.39 8.55 -3.36
C SER A 47 0.46 9.64 -2.82
N THR A 48 0.05 10.60 -3.68
CA THR A 48 -0.94 11.61 -3.29
C THR A 48 -2.32 10.99 -3.06
N LEU A 49 -2.69 9.95 -3.82
CA LEU A 49 -3.93 9.20 -3.60
C LEU A 49 -3.93 8.57 -2.19
N LEU A 50 -2.87 7.84 -1.81
CA LEU A 50 -2.77 7.26 -0.46
C LEU A 50 -2.81 8.36 0.63
N LYS A 51 -2.10 9.47 0.40
CA LYS A 51 -2.09 10.61 1.34
C LYS A 51 -3.44 11.31 1.43
N ALA A 52 -4.21 11.37 0.34
CA ALA A 52 -5.58 11.89 0.37
C ALA A 52 -6.51 10.99 1.18
N VAL A 53 -6.42 9.67 1.00
CA VAL A 53 -7.13 8.67 1.81
C VAL A 53 -6.80 8.82 3.30
N LEU A 54 -5.52 9.05 3.63
CA LEU A 54 -5.03 9.20 5.01
C LEU A 54 -5.22 10.61 5.61
N GLY A 55 -5.86 11.54 4.89
CA GLY A 55 -6.04 12.92 5.34
C GLY A 55 -4.75 13.72 5.50
N GLN A 56 -3.68 13.33 4.76
CA GLN A 56 -2.36 13.97 4.80
C GLN A 56 -2.18 15.04 3.70
N CYS A 57 -3.18 15.24 2.85
CA CYS A 57 -3.25 16.36 1.92
C CYS A 57 -4.68 16.91 1.86
N LYS A 58 -4.86 18.09 1.28
CA LYS A 58 -6.16 18.75 1.24
C LYS A 58 -7.00 18.17 0.10
N VAL A 59 -8.11 17.54 0.43
CA VAL A 59 -9.19 17.20 -0.51
C VAL A 59 -10.00 18.47 -0.78
N ARG A 60 -10.23 18.78 -2.05
CA ARG A 60 -10.99 19.96 -2.50
C ARG A 60 -12.37 19.61 -3.00
N SER A 61 -12.50 18.47 -3.64
CA SER A 61 -13.77 17.90 -4.07
C SER A 61 -13.67 16.39 -4.22
N GLY A 62 -14.81 15.75 -4.39
CA GLY A 62 -14.90 14.30 -4.37
C GLY A 62 -14.97 13.74 -2.95
N THR A 63 -15.07 12.44 -2.85
CA THR A 63 -15.25 11.74 -1.57
C THR A 63 -14.32 10.54 -1.48
N VAL A 64 -13.99 10.16 -0.24
CA VAL A 64 -13.36 8.87 0.09
C VAL A 64 -14.24 8.16 1.10
N THR A 65 -14.64 6.93 0.79
CA THR A 65 -15.42 6.10 1.71
C THR A 65 -14.67 4.86 2.12
N LEU A 66 -14.84 4.44 3.37
CA LEU A 66 -14.33 3.20 3.93
C LEU A 66 -15.52 2.40 4.48
N MET A 67 -15.76 1.19 3.92
CA MET A 67 -16.92 0.35 4.27
C MET A 67 -18.25 1.14 4.25
N GLY A 68 -18.44 1.96 3.21
CA GLY A 68 -19.62 2.81 3.04
C GLY A 68 -19.68 4.08 3.90
N GLN A 69 -18.73 4.27 4.84
CA GLN A 69 -18.67 5.46 5.68
C GLN A 69 -17.75 6.51 5.04
N ASP A 70 -18.20 7.77 4.97
CA ASP A 70 -17.37 8.90 4.51
C ASP A 70 -16.21 9.15 5.49
N ILE A 71 -14.99 9.07 4.96
CA ILE A 71 -13.75 9.34 5.68
C ILE A 71 -12.98 10.53 5.08
N THR A 72 -13.59 11.29 4.19
CA THR A 72 -12.95 12.40 3.47
C THR A 72 -12.35 13.41 4.46
N GLY A 73 -11.03 13.59 4.38
CA GLY A 73 -10.29 14.51 5.25
C GLY A 73 -10.08 14.05 6.69
N ARG A 74 -10.53 12.85 7.08
CA ARG A 74 -10.20 12.27 8.40
C ARG A 74 -8.71 12.00 8.49
N LYS A 75 -8.17 12.18 9.70
CA LYS A 75 -6.75 12.00 9.96
C LYS A 75 -6.40 10.51 10.13
N ALA A 76 -5.17 10.14 9.79
CA ALA A 76 -4.70 8.75 9.83
C ALA A 76 -4.97 8.05 11.17
N HIS A 77 -4.81 8.74 12.31
CA HIS A 77 -5.05 8.14 13.63
C HIS A 77 -6.53 7.77 13.89
N GLU A 78 -7.48 8.40 13.18
CA GLU A 78 -8.90 8.06 13.24
C GLU A 78 -9.23 6.85 12.36
N LEU A 79 -8.42 6.60 11.32
CA LEU A 79 -8.64 5.51 10.36
C LEU A 79 -8.10 4.17 10.87
N VAL A 80 -7.06 4.18 11.69
CA VAL A 80 -6.47 2.95 12.25
C VAL A 80 -7.51 2.13 13.05
N PRO A 81 -8.30 2.71 13.98
CA PRO A 81 -9.36 1.97 14.67
C PRO A 81 -10.47 1.48 13.74
N MET A 82 -10.63 2.08 12.56
CA MET A 82 -11.58 1.66 11.54
C MET A 82 -11.07 0.49 10.69
N GLY A 83 -9.83 0.03 10.90
CA GLY A 83 -9.24 -1.10 10.20
C GLY A 83 -8.37 -0.73 9.00
N VAL A 84 -7.81 0.48 8.96
CA VAL A 84 -6.81 0.86 7.94
C VAL A 84 -5.40 0.66 8.50
N GLY A 85 -4.61 -0.19 7.84
CA GLY A 85 -3.17 -0.29 8.04
C GLY A 85 -2.42 0.54 6.97
N TYR A 86 -1.27 1.10 7.32
CA TYR A 86 -0.45 1.87 6.38
C TYR A 86 1.04 1.56 6.54
N VAL A 87 1.70 1.31 5.41
CA VAL A 87 3.16 1.13 5.31
C VAL A 87 3.72 2.23 4.40
N PRO A 88 4.42 3.22 4.96
CA PRO A 88 5.04 4.29 4.16
C PRO A 88 6.27 3.78 3.42
N GLN A 89 6.62 4.43 2.31
CA GLN A 89 7.81 4.15 1.51
C GLN A 89 9.11 4.27 2.33
N ASN A 90 9.23 5.34 3.13
CA ASN A 90 10.43 5.65 3.86
C ASN A 90 10.18 5.68 5.37
N ARG A 91 11.26 5.48 6.18
CA ARG A 91 11.21 5.51 7.65
C ARG A 91 10.13 4.58 8.21
N ASN A 92 9.97 3.42 7.58
CA ASN A 92 8.91 2.47 7.85
C ASN A 92 9.17 1.58 9.08
N VAL A 93 10.34 1.68 9.74
CA VAL A 93 10.67 1.00 11.00
C VAL A 93 11.33 1.97 11.98
N PHE A 94 11.33 1.62 13.27
CA PHE A 94 12.12 2.27 14.32
C PHE A 94 13.47 1.56 14.43
N PRO A 95 14.56 2.10 13.87
CA PRO A 95 15.83 1.36 13.71
C PRO A 95 16.53 1.05 15.05
N SER A 96 16.29 1.84 16.09
CA SER A 96 16.84 1.65 17.43
C SER A 96 16.11 0.57 18.24
N LEU A 97 14.87 0.25 17.87
CA LEU A 97 14.05 -0.78 18.51
C LEU A 97 14.33 -2.16 17.90
N THR A 98 14.12 -3.20 18.68
CA THR A 98 14.14 -4.58 18.21
C THR A 98 12.96 -4.86 17.27
N VAL A 99 12.98 -6.00 16.56
CA VAL A 99 11.85 -6.49 15.76
C VAL A 99 10.60 -6.60 16.64
N LYS A 100 10.71 -7.25 17.81
CA LYS A 100 9.61 -7.42 18.75
C LYS A 100 9.03 -6.09 19.20
N GLU A 101 9.86 -5.14 19.59
CA GLU A 101 9.43 -3.79 20.00
C GLU A 101 8.79 -3.01 18.85
N ASN A 102 9.30 -3.15 17.62
CA ASN A 102 8.65 -2.57 16.44
C ASN A 102 7.23 -3.12 16.24
N LEU A 103 7.03 -4.41 16.40
CA LEU A 103 5.70 -5.04 16.31
C LEU A 103 4.81 -4.58 17.46
N GLU A 104 5.34 -4.50 18.69
CA GLU A 104 4.61 -4.02 19.86
C GLU A 104 4.08 -2.59 19.68
N MET A 105 4.85 -1.70 19.05
CA MET A 105 4.38 -0.37 18.66
C MET A 105 3.17 -0.41 17.73
N GLY A 106 2.97 -1.49 16.96
CA GLY A 106 1.77 -1.69 16.15
C GLY A 106 0.51 -1.93 16.97
N CYS A 107 0.64 -2.43 18.21
CA CYS A 107 -0.48 -2.68 19.14
C CYS A 107 -0.75 -1.50 20.08
N PHE A 108 -0.16 -0.32 19.87
CA PHE A 108 -0.25 0.82 20.77
C PHE A 108 -1.68 1.14 21.24
N LEU A 109 -2.68 1.02 20.38
CA LEU A 109 -4.08 1.27 20.72
C LEU A 109 -4.71 0.14 21.54
N LYS A 110 -4.14 -1.07 21.53
CA LYS A 110 -4.69 -2.25 22.22
C LYS A 110 -3.57 -3.21 22.60
N ALA A 111 -2.77 -2.82 23.60
CA ALA A 111 -1.60 -3.59 24.03
C ALA A 111 -1.92 -5.03 24.47
N SER A 112 -3.15 -5.30 24.96
CA SER A 112 -3.57 -6.64 25.41
C SER A 112 -3.57 -7.71 24.30
N VAL A 113 -3.64 -7.33 23.01
CA VAL A 113 -3.64 -8.30 21.89
C VAL A 113 -2.23 -8.66 21.44
N PHE A 114 -1.17 -8.10 22.04
CA PHE A 114 0.19 -8.21 21.51
C PHE A 114 0.63 -9.67 21.31
N HIS A 115 0.46 -10.55 22.29
CA HIS A 115 0.97 -11.94 22.20
C HIS A 115 0.33 -12.71 21.04
N ASP A 116 -1.00 -12.70 20.96
CA ASP A 116 -1.73 -13.40 19.91
C ASP A 116 -1.38 -12.84 18.52
N ARG A 117 -1.26 -11.51 18.43
CA ARG A 117 -0.92 -10.85 17.16
C ARG A 117 0.53 -11.04 16.76
N PHE A 118 1.45 -11.08 17.72
CA PHE A 118 2.85 -11.39 17.48
C PHE A 118 2.99 -12.80 16.88
N ASP A 119 2.35 -13.80 17.50
CA ASP A 119 2.36 -15.18 17.01
C ASP A 119 1.75 -15.28 15.61
N TYR A 120 0.65 -14.59 15.37
CA TYR A 120 0.05 -14.51 14.02
C TYR A 120 1.01 -13.90 13.00
N VAL A 121 1.63 -12.75 13.29
CA VAL A 121 2.56 -12.09 12.37
C VAL A 121 3.80 -12.96 12.11
N VAL A 122 4.32 -13.63 13.14
CA VAL A 122 5.44 -14.56 13.00
C VAL A 122 5.05 -15.80 12.19
N SER A 123 3.80 -16.26 12.26
CA SER A 123 3.33 -17.34 11.38
C SER A 123 3.33 -16.95 9.90
N LEU A 124 3.07 -15.69 9.58
CA LEU A 124 3.17 -15.15 8.21
C LEU A 124 4.62 -14.87 7.79
N PHE A 125 5.43 -14.41 8.72
CA PHE A 125 6.82 -14.01 8.50
C PHE A 125 7.75 -14.68 9.52
N PRO A 126 8.07 -15.98 9.38
CA PRO A 126 8.88 -16.73 10.37
C PRO A 126 10.23 -16.08 10.69
N LYS A 127 10.87 -15.46 9.68
CA LYS A 127 12.13 -14.71 9.86
C LYS A 127 12.06 -13.63 10.95
N LEU A 128 10.88 -13.06 11.22
CA LEU A 128 10.71 -12.05 12.27
C LEU A 128 10.77 -12.67 13.67
N GLY A 129 10.27 -13.89 13.85
CA GLY A 129 10.39 -14.65 15.09
C GLY A 129 11.85 -14.98 15.42
N ASP A 130 12.60 -15.50 14.44
CA ASP A 130 14.03 -15.82 14.58
C ASP A 130 14.88 -14.62 14.95
N ARG A 131 14.43 -13.40 14.57
CA ARG A 131 15.13 -12.13 14.77
C ARG A 131 14.46 -11.21 15.77
N ALA A 132 13.54 -11.72 16.60
CA ALA A 132 12.70 -10.93 17.50
C ALA A 132 13.48 -9.95 18.40
N SER A 133 14.67 -10.35 18.88
CA SER A 133 15.56 -9.56 19.72
C SER A 133 16.57 -8.68 18.95
N GLN A 134 16.65 -8.83 17.61
CA GLN A 134 17.58 -8.06 16.79
C GLN A 134 17.03 -6.64 16.55
N ARG A 135 17.90 -5.61 16.59
CA ARG A 135 17.52 -4.24 16.24
C ARG A 135 17.16 -4.12 14.77
N ALA A 136 16.04 -3.44 14.47
CA ALA A 136 15.56 -3.29 13.09
C ALA A 136 16.53 -2.52 12.18
N GLY A 137 17.38 -1.66 12.74
CA GLY A 137 18.42 -0.97 11.98
C GLY A 137 19.51 -1.88 11.41
N ALA A 138 19.72 -3.08 11.98
CA ALA A 138 20.71 -4.07 11.53
C ALA A 138 20.14 -5.07 10.49
N LEU A 139 18.87 -4.97 10.14
CA LEU A 139 18.20 -5.83 9.18
C LEU A 139 18.50 -5.39 7.74
N SER A 140 18.37 -6.33 6.80
CA SER A 140 18.34 -6.04 5.36
C SER A 140 17.12 -5.19 4.98
N GLY A 141 17.12 -4.59 3.79
CA GLY A 141 15.99 -3.81 3.29
C GLY A 141 14.69 -4.60 3.24
N GLY A 142 14.73 -5.84 2.74
CA GLY A 142 13.55 -6.72 2.69
C GLY A 142 13.04 -7.12 4.08
N GLU A 143 13.95 -7.41 5.03
CA GLU A 143 13.56 -7.71 6.41
C GLU A 143 12.94 -6.50 7.11
N ARG A 144 13.46 -5.29 6.88
CA ARG A 144 12.82 -4.06 7.38
C ARG A 144 11.42 -3.90 6.81
N GLN A 145 11.22 -4.24 5.53
CA GLN A 145 9.89 -4.19 4.92
C GLN A 145 8.92 -5.20 5.55
N MET A 146 9.39 -6.42 5.86
CA MET A 146 8.61 -7.40 6.64
C MET A 146 8.20 -6.85 8.01
N VAL A 147 9.13 -6.22 8.74
CA VAL A 147 8.82 -5.59 10.04
C VAL A 147 7.75 -4.52 9.89
N ALA A 148 7.85 -3.67 8.86
CA ALA A 148 6.89 -2.60 8.62
C ALA A 148 5.48 -3.14 8.30
N MET A 149 5.39 -4.15 7.42
CA MET A 149 4.14 -4.84 7.11
C MET A 149 3.59 -5.58 8.34
N GLY A 150 4.43 -6.32 9.05
CA GLY A 150 4.07 -7.02 10.28
C GLY A 150 3.50 -6.05 11.32
N ARG A 151 4.14 -4.89 11.53
CA ARG A 151 3.65 -3.86 12.45
C ARG A 151 2.26 -3.34 12.04
N ALA A 152 2.02 -3.14 10.74
CA ALA A 152 0.73 -2.69 10.26
C ALA A 152 -0.38 -3.75 10.44
N LEU A 153 -0.01 -5.04 10.49
CA LEU A 153 -0.94 -6.15 10.72
C LEU A 153 -1.33 -6.37 12.18
N MET A 154 -0.62 -5.75 13.13
CA MET A 154 -0.83 -5.97 14.57
C MET A 154 -2.22 -5.57 15.07
N LEU A 155 -2.92 -4.66 14.40
CA LEU A 155 -4.29 -4.23 14.75
C LEU A 155 -5.37 -4.82 13.84
N GLU A 156 -5.10 -5.94 13.16
CA GLU A 156 -6.07 -6.64 12.30
C GLU A 156 -6.72 -5.73 11.25
N PRO A 157 -5.92 -5.08 10.39
CA PRO A 157 -6.50 -4.19 9.41
C PRO A 157 -7.38 -4.96 8.44
N LYS A 158 -8.48 -4.32 8.01
CA LYS A 158 -9.34 -4.81 6.93
C LYS A 158 -8.78 -4.47 5.57
N ILE A 159 -8.03 -3.37 5.51
CA ILE A 159 -7.30 -2.93 4.31
C ILE A 159 -5.90 -2.45 4.69
N LEU A 160 -4.92 -2.81 3.88
CA LEU A 160 -3.53 -2.38 4.01
C LEU A 160 -3.17 -1.46 2.84
N LEU A 161 -2.73 -0.25 3.15
CA LEU A 161 -2.23 0.72 2.19
C LEU A 161 -0.70 0.63 2.14
N LEU A 162 -0.13 0.37 0.96
CA LEU A 162 1.31 0.21 0.75
C LEU A 162 1.83 1.27 -0.22
N ASP A 163 2.76 2.09 0.23
CA ASP A 163 3.37 3.16 -0.60
C ASP A 163 4.76 2.72 -1.05
N GLU A 164 4.87 2.26 -2.31
CA GLU A 164 6.09 1.79 -2.98
C GLU A 164 6.92 0.80 -2.13
N PRO A 165 6.34 -0.32 -1.66
CA PRO A 165 7.01 -1.23 -0.73
C PRO A 165 8.26 -1.89 -1.32
N SER A 166 8.42 -1.93 -2.65
CA SER A 166 9.59 -2.52 -3.31
C SER A 166 10.71 -1.51 -3.63
N ALA A 167 10.49 -0.21 -3.36
CA ALA A 167 11.41 0.85 -3.76
C ALA A 167 12.80 0.69 -3.11
N GLY A 168 13.86 0.88 -3.91
CA GLY A 168 15.25 0.82 -3.44
C GLY A 168 15.76 -0.57 -3.07
N LEU A 169 14.98 -1.63 -3.30
CA LEU A 169 15.40 -3.01 -3.06
C LEU A 169 16.01 -3.65 -4.31
N SER A 170 16.89 -4.62 -4.09
CA SER A 170 17.40 -5.44 -5.19
C SER A 170 16.28 -6.28 -5.84
N PRO A 171 16.41 -6.70 -7.10
CA PRO A 171 15.37 -7.47 -7.80
C PRO A 171 14.85 -8.68 -7.02
N ALA A 172 15.74 -9.45 -6.39
CA ALA A 172 15.35 -10.62 -5.60
C ALA A 172 14.54 -10.25 -4.35
N LEU A 173 14.91 -9.15 -3.66
CA LEU A 173 14.16 -8.67 -2.50
C LEU A 173 12.82 -8.04 -2.90
N GLN A 174 12.72 -7.44 -4.09
CA GLN A 174 11.44 -6.97 -4.61
C GLN A 174 10.48 -8.14 -4.80
N ASP A 175 10.93 -9.25 -5.42
CA ASP A 175 10.11 -10.46 -5.60
C ASP A 175 9.64 -11.01 -4.25
N GLU A 176 10.51 -11.05 -3.24
CA GLU A 176 10.16 -11.46 -1.88
C GLU A 176 9.05 -10.56 -1.28
N VAL A 177 9.13 -9.24 -1.44
CA VAL A 177 8.10 -8.29 -0.97
C VAL A 177 6.76 -8.53 -1.64
N PHE A 178 6.72 -8.76 -2.95
CA PHE A 178 5.47 -9.06 -3.66
C PHE A 178 4.85 -10.39 -3.22
N VAL A 179 5.68 -11.41 -2.97
CA VAL A 179 5.21 -12.68 -2.38
C VAL A 179 4.60 -12.45 -0.99
N GLN A 180 5.23 -11.65 -0.15
CA GLN A 180 4.72 -11.29 1.18
C GLN A 180 3.38 -10.55 1.09
N CYS A 181 3.22 -9.59 0.16
CA CYS A 181 1.94 -8.92 -0.06
C CYS A 181 0.84 -9.91 -0.45
N ARG A 182 1.14 -10.89 -1.31
CA ARG A 182 0.20 -11.97 -1.65
C ARG A 182 -0.16 -12.83 -0.45
N THR A 183 0.82 -13.19 0.38
CA THR A 183 0.60 -13.94 1.62
C THR A 183 -0.35 -13.18 2.54
N ILE A 184 -0.16 -11.88 2.75
CA ILE A 184 -1.08 -11.04 3.52
C ILE A 184 -2.48 -11.05 2.89
N ASN A 185 -2.58 -10.81 1.59
CA ASN A 185 -3.87 -10.76 0.89
C ASN A 185 -4.64 -12.08 0.98
N SER A 186 -3.94 -13.22 0.91
CA SER A 186 -4.56 -14.56 1.04
C SER A 186 -5.21 -14.81 2.40
N THR A 187 -4.91 -14.01 3.42
CA THR A 187 -5.59 -14.04 4.73
C THR A 187 -6.91 -13.26 4.75
N GLY A 188 -7.31 -12.68 3.62
CA GLY A 188 -8.54 -11.89 3.49
C GLY A 188 -8.37 -10.38 3.70
N VAL A 189 -7.16 -9.90 4.00
CA VAL A 189 -6.86 -8.46 4.09
C VAL A 189 -6.85 -7.87 2.68
N ALA A 190 -7.68 -6.85 2.44
CA ALA A 190 -7.62 -6.09 1.18
C ALA A 190 -6.32 -5.28 1.11
N ILE A 191 -5.78 -5.10 -0.09
CA ILE A 191 -4.54 -4.33 -0.28
C ILE A 191 -4.76 -3.27 -1.37
N LEU A 192 -4.38 -2.02 -1.07
CA LEU A 192 -4.16 -0.99 -2.06
C LEU A 192 -2.67 -0.64 -2.07
N MET A 193 -1.98 -1.01 -3.13
CA MET A 193 -0.55 -0.81 -3.29
C MET A 193 -0.27 0.21 -4.38
N VAL A 194 0.53 1.20 -4.08
CA VAL A 194 1.14 2.10 -5.07
C VAL A 194 2.52 1.57 -5.40
N GLU A 195 2.86 1.47 -6.68
CA GLU A 195 4.16 0.97 -7.12
C GLU A 195 4.71 1.71 -8.34
N GLN A 196 6.04 1.80 -8.37
CA GLN A 196 6.77 2.29 -9.53
C GLN A 196 7.09 1.14 -10.50
N ASN A 197 7.36 -0.07 -9.98
CA ASN A 197 7.59 -1.25 -10.80
C ASN A 197 6.27 -1.82 -11.32
N ALA A 198 5.73 -1.17 -12.36
CA ALA A 198 4.42 -1.46 -12.90
C ALA A 198 4.27 -2.94 -13.32
N ARG A 199 5.28 -3.51 -14.03
CA ARG A 199 5.21 -4.89 -14.53
C ARG A 199 5.08 -5.90 -13.37
N ARG A 200 5.91 -5.77 -12.32
CA ARG A 200 5.83 -6.66 -11.15
C ARG A 200 4.54 -6.47 -10.36
N CYS A 201 4.11 -5.22 -10.18
CA CYS A 201 2.84 -4.91 -9.54
C CYS A 201 1.68 -5.63 -10.26
N LEU A 202 1.55 -5.45 -11.56
CA LEU A 202 0.46 -6.05 -12.35
C LEU A 202 0.48 -7.58 -12.38
N GLN A 203 1.63 -8.22 -12.17
CA GLN A 203 1.73 -9.68 -12.07
C GLN A 203 1.12 -10.26 -10.79
N VAL A 204 0.96 -9.46 -9.75
CA VAL A 204 0.53 -9.95 -8.43
C VAL A 204 -0.86 -9.48 -8.01
N VAL A 205 -1.38 -8.40 -8.61
CA VAL A 205 -2.67 -7.81 -8.22
C VAL A 205 -3.84 -8.48 -8.94
N ASN A 206 -5.02 -8.41 -8.33
CA ASN A 206 -6.27 -8.80 -8.98
C ASN A 206 -6.68 -7.77 -10.02
N ARG A 207 -6.59 -6.48 -9.65
CA ARG A 207 -6.93 -5.34 -10.51
C ARG A 207 -5.90 -4.24 -10.39
N GLY A 208 -5.61 -3.58 -11.51
CA GLY A 208 -4.74 -2.42 -11.59
C GLY A 208 -5.48 -1.16 -12.01
N TYR A 209 -4.97 -0.02 -11.55
CA TYR A 209 -5.29 1.28 -12.10
C TYR A 209 -4.00 1.93 -12.60
N VAL A 210 -4.07 2.47 -13.82
CA VAL A 210 -3.00 3.32 -14.34
C VAL A 210 -3.38 4.76 -14.08
N LEU A 211 -2.62 5.42 -13.22
CA LEU A 211 -2.78 6.84 -12.95
C LEU A 211 -1.96 7.66 -13.94
N ASP A 212 -2.59 8.66 -14.53
CA ASP A 212 -1.93 9.67 -15.34
C ASP A 212 -2.52 11.04 -15.03
N GLN A 213 -1.65 12.04 -14.80
CA GLN A 213 -2.02 13.43 -14.50
C GLN A 213 -3.11 13.57 -13.43
N GLY A 214 -3.06 12.70 -12.40
CA GLY A 214 -4.00 12.72 -11.29
C GLY A 214 -5.36 12.09 -11.57
N ARG A 215 -5.51 11.36 -12.67
CA ARG A 215 -6.74 10.66 -13.08
C ARG A 215 -6.48 9.17 -13.25
N SER A 216 -7.52 8.37 -13.06
CA SER A 216 -7.49 6.95 -13.41
C SER A 216 -7.71 6.81 -14.92
N ALA A 217 -6.61 6.66 -15.67
CA ALA A 217 -6.62 6.61 -17.14
C ALA A 217 -7.06 5.23 -17.66
N TYR A 218 -6.59 4.13 -17.02
CA TYR A 218 -6.94 2.76 -17.39
C TYR A 218 -7.22 1.96 -16.11
N THR A 219 -8.11 0.99 -16.22
CA THR A 219 -8.36 -0.02 -15.18
C THR A 219 -8.69 -1.36 -15.83
N GLY A 220 -8.28 -2.43 -15.18
CA GLY A 220 -8.52 -3.80 -15.63
C GLY A 220 -7.84 -4.79 -14.70
N SER A 221 -8.00 -6.08 -14.96
CA SER A 221 -7.19 -7.09 -14.28
C SER A 221 -5.70 -6.87 -14.54
N GLY A 222 -4.84 -7.34 -13.64
CA GLY A 222 -3.38 -7.22 -13.84
C GLY A 222 -2.93 -7.84 -15.17
N HIS A 223 -3.55 -8.95 -15.58
CA HIS A 223 -3.25 -9.63 -16.84
C HIS A 223 -3.68 -8.82 -18.07
N GLU A 224 -4.88 -8.22 -18.05
CA GLU A 224 -5.38 -7.37 -19.14
C GLU A 224 -4.46 -6.16 -19.34
N LEU A 225 -4.10 -5.46 -18.25
CA LEU A 225 -3.21 -4.30 -18.34
C LEU A 225 -1.79 -4.64 -18.80
N LEU A 226 -1.28 -5.83 -18.45
CA LEU A 226 0.02 -6.32 -18.95
C LEU A 226 0.01 -6.60 -20.46
N SER A 227 -1.16 -6.84 -21.04
CA SER A 227 -1.33 -7.18 -22.46
C SER A 227 -1.87 -6.00 -23.29
N ASP A 228 -2.29 -4.90 -22.65
CA ASP A 228 -2.84 -3.72 -23.33
C ASP A 228 -1.72 -2.95 -24.07
N PRO A 229 -1.79 -2.78 -25.42
CA PRO A 229 -0.76 -2.10 -26.19
C PRO A 229 -0.51 -0.65 -25.74
N ASN A 230 -1.56 0.09 -25.34
CA ASN A 230 -1.42 1.48 -24.89
C ASN A 230 -0.74 1.53 -23.54
N VAL A 231 -1.09 0.64 -22.61
CA VAL A 231 -0.43 0.54 -21.30
C VAL A 231 1.04 0.14 -21.46
N ILE A 232 1.33 -0.79 -22.37
CA ILE A 232 2.72 -1.21 -22.66
C ILE A 232 3.51 -0.06 -23.25
N GLU A 233 3.00 0.62 -24.25
CA GLU A 233 3.70 1.71 -24.94
C GLU A 233 3.95 2.90 -24.02
N LEU A 234 2.90 3.35 -23.30
CA LEU A 234 2.96 4.59 -22.52
C LEU A 234 3.62 4.40 -21.14
N TYR A 235 3.44 3.24 -20.52
CA TYR A 235 3.79 3.07 -19.09
C TYR A 235 4.72 1.89 -18.79
N LEU A 236 4.76 0.84 -19.62
CA LEU A 236 5.65 -0.30 -19.41
C LEU A 236 6.89 -0.26 -20.30
N GLY A 237 6.82 0.37 -21.48
CA GLY A 237 7.92 0.50 -22.44
C GLY A 237 8.96 1.55 -22.05
N THR A 238 8.54 2.65 -21.45
CA THR A 238 9.44 3.74 -20.98
C THR A 238 10.26 3.34 -19.74
N LEU A 239 9.77 2.42 -18.92
CA LEU A 239 10.49 1.91 -17.74
C LEU A 239 11.61 0.90 -18.10
N ALA A 240 11.55 0.27 -19.27
CA ALA A 240 12.61 -0.60 -19.76
C ALA A 240 13.87 0.19 -20.22
N LYS A 241 13.73 1.47 -20.54
CA LYS A 241 14.86 2.34 -20.96
C LYS A 241 15.57 3.05 -19.81
N SER A 242 14.97 3.13 -18.63
CA SER A 242 15.56 3.81 -17.46
C SER A 242 16.34 2.88 -16.52
N SER A 243 16.34 1.57 -16.76
CA SER A 243 17.08 0.56 -15.96
C SER A 243 18.36 0.07 -16.64
N GLY A 244 18.82 0.73 -17.70
CA GLY A 244 19.99 0.38 -18.49
C GLY A 244 21.00 1.54 -18.60
N GLY A 245 21.22 2.29 -17.50
CA GLY A 245 22.26 3.32 -17.42
C GLY A 245 23.07 3.18 -16.14
#